data_c8eea7e565cd323e28d6abe95bcec203
#
_entry.id   c8eea7e565cd323e28d6abe95bcec203
#
_cell.length_a   1.000
_cell.length_b   1.000
_cell.length_c   1.000
_cell.angle_alpha   90.00
_cell.angle_beta   90.00
_cell.angle_gamma   90.00
#
_symmetry.space_group_name_H-M   'P 1'
#
loop_
_entity.id
_entity.type
_entity.pdbx_description
1 polymer ?
#
loop_
_entity_poly.entity_id
_entity_poly.type
_entity_poly.pdbx_seq_one_letter_code
_entity_poly.pdbx_strand_id
1 'polypeptide(L)'
;MKRNKTEHVTRNYVKVFASTLRLCVFAVQTALLFSCTPSKTDTSKTLPEGSPKFQQYYVHGEELYLRYCSNCHQKDGTGLARLYPPVATSDYVDKNKDAVICLIRNGKSGPLIVNGIGFNKVMQPIPALTDIEIAEIATYLYNTWNRHEGIVEVQHVSKVLTSCDTIPQ
;
A
#
# COMPACT_ATOMS: atom_id res chain seq x y z
N MET A 1 61.92 -52.58 29.56
CA MET A 1 60.68 -52.40 28.68
C MET A 1 60.21 -50.97 28.81
N LYS A 2 60.62 -50.05 27.88
CA LYS A 2 60.32 -48.62 27.94
C LYS A 2 59.01 -48.41 27.17
N ARG A 3 57.92 -48.17 27.88
CA ARG A 3 56.64 -47.84 27.32
C ARG A 3 56.64 -46.38 26.70
N ASN A 4 56.33 -46.28 25.43
CA ASN A 4 56.56 -45.13 24.60
C ASN A 4 55.64 -43.93 25.05
N LYS A 5 56.28 -42.85 25.50
CA LYS A 5 55.66 -41.65 26.05
C LYS A 5 54.81 -40.91 25.02
N THR A 6 54.96 -41.22 23.72
CA THR A 6 54.28 -40.62 22.60
C THR A 6 52.83 -41.11 22.44
N GLU A 7 52.50 -42.34 22.83
CA GLU A 7 51.11 -42.86 22.71
C GLU A 7 50.12 -42.22 23.70
N HIS A 8 50.61 -41.77 24.85
CA HIS A 8 49.75 -41.10 25.84
C HIS A 8 49.39 -39.71 25.47
N VAL A 9 50.26 -38.98 24.74
CA VAL A 9 49.98 -37.59 24.27
C VAL A 9 48.98 -37.58 23.15
N THR A 10 49.09 -38.48 22.17
CA THR A 10 48.14 -38.54 21.03
C THR A 10 46.76 -38.98 21.48
N ARG A 11 46.60 -39.86 22.44
CA ARG A 11 45.30 -40.30 22.95
C ARG A 11 44.56 -39.21 23.72
N ASN A 12 45.28 -38.32 24.41
CA ASN A 12 44.68 -37.18 25.10
C ASN A 12 44.26 -36.07 24.11
N TYR A 13 45.06 -35.79 23.07
CA TYR A 13 44.68 -34.82 22.01
C TYR A 13 43.42 -35.23 21.27
N VAL A 14 43.29 -36.51 20.90
CA VAL A 14 42.08 -37.01 20.20
C VAL A 14 40.83 -36.91 21.09
N LYS A 15 40.94 -37.15 22.41
CA LYS A 15 39.78 -37.00 23.32
C LYS A 15 39.36 -35.55 23.52
N VAL A 16 40.31 -34.60 23.57
CA VAL A 16 40.00 -33.17 23.70
C VAL A 16 39.39 -32.64 22.42
N PHE A 17 39.90 -33.03 21.24
CA PHE A 17 39.34 -32.63 19.95
C PHE A 17 37.93 -33.19 19.72
N ALA A 18 37.67 -34.43 20.11
CA ALA A 18 36.36 -35.05 19.99
C ALA A 18 35.30 -34.38 20.93
N SER A 19 35.74 -33.92 22.10
CA SER A 19 34.85 -33.21 23.05
C SER A 19 34.51 -31.82 22.60
N THR A 20 35.48 -31.06 22.07
CA THR A 20 35.23 -29.69 21.54
C THR A 20 34.38 -29.71 20.28
N LEU A 21 34.56 -30.71 19.39
CA LEU A 21 33.75 -30.85 18.19
C LEU A 21 32.28 -31.15 18.52
N ARG A 22 32.00 -31.95 19.54
CA ARG A 22 30.64 -32.23 20.00
C ARG A 22 29.96 -31.00 20.60
N LEU A 23 30.67 -30.16 21.36
CA LEU A 23 30.16 -28.91 21.90
C LEU A 23 29.81 -27.88 20.80
N CYS A 24 30.64 -27.78 19.76
CA CYS A 24 30.36 -26.88 18.63
C CYS A 24 29.14 -27.33 17.82
N VAL A 25 28.94 -28.64 17.62
CA VAL A 25 27.76 -29.15 16.88
C VAL A 25 26.46 -28.88 17.64
N PHE A 26 26.46 -29.03 18.97
CA PHE A 26 25.28 -28.69 19.79
C PHE A 26 24.98 -27.20 19.80
N ALA A 27 25.99 -26.34 19.82
CA ALA A 27 25.81 -24.89 19.79
C ALA A 27 25.21 -24.39 18.45
N VAL A 28 25.61 -24.99 17.32
CA VAL A 28 25.06 -24.65 16.00
C VAL A 28 23.62 -25.16 15.85
N GLN A 29 23.31 -26.34 16.41
CA GLN A 29 21.97 -26.93 16.31
C GLN A 29 20.93 -26.18 17.14
N THR A 30 21.31 -25.60 18.30
CA THR A 30 20.41 -24.74 19.10
C THR A 30 20.22 -23.36 18.52
N ALA A 31 21.17 -22.82 17.76
CA ALA A 31 21.04 -21.53 17.08
C ALA A 31 20.06 -21.57 15.89
N LEU A 32 19.91 -22.74 15.23
CA LEU A 32 18.99 -22.90 14.10
C LEU A 32 17.52 -23.01 14.50
N LEU A 33 17.20 -23.26 15.77
CA LEU A 33 15.81 -23.36 16.23
C LEU A 33 15.21 -22.01 16.70
N PHE A 34 16.02 -20.94 16.78
CA PHE A 34 15.56 -19.63 17.25
C PHE A 34 15.33 -18.60 16.14
N SER A 35 15.45 -18.99 14.85
CA SER A 35 15.44 -18.04 13.72
C SER A 35 14.15 -18.00 12.91
N CYS A 36 13.00 -18.29 13.51
CA CYS A 36 11.70 -18.04 12.88
C CYS A 36 10.70 -17.48 13.88
N THR A 37 10.98 -16.31 14.45
CA THR A 37 9.92 -15.43 14.90
C THR A 37 9.52 -14.59 13.70
N PRO A 38 8.27 -14.72 13.16
CA PRO A 38 7.76 -13.75 12.23
C PRO A 38 7.73 -12.41 12.99
N SER A 39 8.53 -11.47 12.55
CA SER A 39 8.46 -10.08 13.00
C SER A 39 7.04 -9.61 12.66
N LYS A 40 6.15 -9.59 13.65
CA LYS A 40 4.90 -8.87 13.53
C LYS A 40 5.28 -7.41 13.48
N THR A 41 5.42 -6.90 12.27
CA THR A 41 5.35 -5.46 12.04
C THR A 41 3.89 -5.08 12.29
N ASP A 42 3.56 -4.84 13.56
CA ASP A 42 2.29 -4.25 13.96
C ASP A 42 2.25 -2.79 13.53
N THR A 43 2.12 -2.58 12.23
CA THR A 43 1.39 -1.41 11.75
C THR A 43 0.00 -1.94 11.38
N SER A 44 -0.78 -2.25 12.40
CA SER A 44 -2.20 -2.58 12.24
C SER A 44 -2.93 -1.31 11.79
N LYS A 45 -2.78 -0.97 10.51
CA LYS A 45 -3.72 -0.06 9.87
C LYS A 45 -5.05 -0.80 9.86
N THR A 46 -5.99 -0.33 10.67
CA THR A 46 -7.34 -0.89 10.69
C THR A 46 -7.96 -0.65 9.31
N LEU A 47 -8.09 -1.73 8.53
CA LEU A 47 -8.78 -1.68 7.25
C LEU A 47 -10.27 -1.49 7.49
N PRO A 48 -10.99 -0.77 6.60
CA PRO A 48 -12.43 -0.71 6.66
C PRO A 48 -13.04 -2.12 6.61
N GLU A 49 -14.11 -2.34 7.34
CA GLU A 49 -14.85 -3.60 7.28
C GLU A 49 -15.45 -3.82 5.89
N GLY A 50 -15.43 -5.04 5.39
CA GLY A 50 -15.98 -5.37 4.09
C GLY A 50 -15.56 -6.74 3.57
N SER A 51 -16.07 -7.09 2.39
CA SER A 51 -15.70 -8.35 1.73
C SER A 51 -14.21 -8.39 1.38
N PRO A 52 -13.62 -9.58 1.17
CA PRO A 52 -12.22 -9.69 0.71
C PRO A 52 -11.96 -8.88 -0.58
N LYS A 53 -12.92 -8.85 -1.51
CA LYS A 53 -12.84 -8.04 -2.74
C LYS A 53 -12.78 -6.55 -2.42
N PHE A 54 -13.63 -6.05 -1.51
CA PHE A 54 -13.62 -4.66 -1.08
C PHE A 54 -12.27 -4.28 -0.46
N GLN A 55 -11.75 -5.12 0.43
CA GLN A 55 -10.45 -4.87 1.08
C GLN A 55 -9.30 -4.83 0.06
N GLN A 56 -9.32 -5.71 -0.92
CA GLN A 56 -8.34 -5.70 -2.01
C GLN A 56 -8.40 -4.40 -2.80
N TYR A 57 -9.60 -3.99 -3.25
CA TYR A 57 -9.79 -2.73 -3.98
C TYR A 57 -9.35 -1.51 -3.17
N TYR A 58 -9.67 -1.51 -1.88
CA TYR A 58 -9.30 -0.41 -0.99
C TYR A 58 -7.78 -0.28 -0.81
N VAL A 59 -7.08 -1.39 -0.55
CA VAL A 59 -5.62 -1.39 -0.36
C VAL A 59 -4.89 -1.02 -1.64
N HIS A 60 -5.25 -1.62 -2.78
CA HIS A 60 -4.65 -1.26 -4.06
C HIS A 60 -4.98 0.18 -4.45
N GLY A 61 -6.21 0.63 -4.20
CA GLY A 61 -6.61 2.01 -4.44
C GLY A 61 -5.80 3.02 -3.62
N GLU A 62 -5.45 2.69 -2.37
CA GLU A 62 -4.53 3.50 -1.58
C GLU A 62 -3.13 3.57 -2.20
N GLU A 63 -2.57 2.43 -2.62
CA GLU A 63 -1.26 2.39 -3.26
C GLU A 63 -1.23 3.23 -4.54
N LEU A 64 -2.27 3.13 -5.36
CA LEU A 64 -2.44 3.92 -6.58
C LEU A 64 -2.62 5.42 -6.27
N TYR A 65 -3.42 5.76 -5.25
CA TYR A 65 -3.57 7.14 -4.79
C TYR A 65 -2.22 7.72 -4.34
N LEU A 66 -1.47 6.98 -3.54
CA LEU A 66 -0.14 7.42 -3.09
C LEU A 66 0.83 7.62 -4.25
N ARG A 67 0.72 6.82 -5.30
CA ARG A 67 1.58 6.89 -6.49
C ARG A 67 1.23 8.04 -7.42
N TYR A 68 -0.05 8.24 -7.71
CA TYR A 68 -0.49 9.13 -8.78
C TYR A 68 -1.13 10.44 -8.29
N CYS A 69 -1.69 10.47 -7.09
CA CYS A 69 -2.52 11.58 -6.63
C CYS A 69 -1.88 12.38 -5.49
N SER A 70 -1.16 11.70 -4.59
CA SER A 70 -0.70 12.29 -3.32
C SER A 70 0.32 13.42 -3.48
N ASN A 71 1.04 13.50 -4.60
CA ASN A 71 1.98 14.59 -4.86
C ASN A 71 1.29 15.95 -4.93
N CYS A 72 0.05 15.99 -5.41
CA CYS A 72 -0.77 17.19 -5.52
C CYS A 72 -1.79 17.28 -4.38
N HIS A 73 -2.53 16.19 -4.15
CA HIS A 73 -3.62 16.19 -3.17
C HIS A 73 -3.20 15.85 -1.75
N GLN A 74 -1.90 15.62 -1.51
CA GLN A 74 -1.27 15.20 -0.27
C GLN A 74 -1.72 13.77 0.16
N LYS A 75 -0.93 13.11 1.01
CA LYS A 75 -1.23 11.75 1.49
C LYS A 75 -2.50 11.69 2.34
N ASP A 76 -2.77 12.75 3.06
CA ASP A 76 -3.95 12.92 3.92
C ASP A 76 -5.16 13.51 3.17
N GLY A 77 -5.02 13.77 1.87
CA GLY A 77 -6.08 14.30 1.03
C GLY A 77 -6.43 15.77 1.28
N THR A 78 -5.63 16.52 2.03
CA THR A 78 -5.92 17.94 2.36
C THR A 78 -5.67 18.91 1.21
N GLY A 79 -4.99 18.46 0.14
CA GLY A 79 -4.58 19.32 -0.94
C GLY A 79 -3.43 20.25 -0.57
N LEU A 80 -3.20 21.28 -1.38
CA LEU A 80 -2.11 22.23 -1.15
C LEU A 80 -2.57 23.67 -1.34
N ALA A 81 -2.91 24.32 -0.25
CA ALA A 81 -3.34 25.73 -0.21
C ALA A 81 -4.43 26.02 -1.28
N ARG A 82 -4.22 27.03 -2.15
CA ARG A 82 -5.12 27.36 -3.27
C ARG A 82 -4.65 26.78 -4.61
N LEU A 83 -3.64 25.90 -4.61
CA LEU A 83 -3.12 25.30 -5.83
C LEU A 83 -3.84 24.00 -6.17
N TYR A 84 -3.96 23.11 -5.19
CA TYR A 84 -4.58 21.79 -5.38
C TYR A 84 -5.72 21.60 -4.39
N PRO A 85 -6.93 21.26 -4.83
CA PRO A 85 -8.08 21.11 -3.94
C PRO A 85 -7.91 19.94 -2.98
N PRO A 86 -8.55 19.99 -1.79
CA PRO A 86 -8.68 18.83 -0.95
C PRO A 86 -9.54 17.77 -1.63
N VAL A 87 -9.24 16.50 -1.36
CA VAL A 87 -10.10 15.36 -1.71
C VAL A 87 -10.71 14.72 -0.45
N ALA A 88 -10.04 14.88 0.69
CA ALA A 88 -10.49 14.32 1.98
C ALA A 88 -11.82 14.94 2.45
N THR A 89 -11.93 16.27 2.39
CA THR A 89 -13.09 17.04 2.84
C THR A 89 -13.69 17.83 1.68
N SER A 90 -13.96 17.15 0.55
CA SER A 90 -14.37 17.77 -0.70
C SER A 90 -15.85 17.57 -0.94
N ASP A 91 -16.61 18.67 -0.91
CA ASP A 91 -18.02 18.68 -1.33
C ASP A 91 -18.19 18.27 -2.82
N TYR A 92 -17.18 18.54 -3.64
CA TYR A 92 -17.18 18.13 -5.04
C TYR A 92 -17.09 16.61 -5.17
N VAL A 93 -16.17 15.95 -4.45
CA VAL A 93 -16.04 14.48 -4.43
C VAL A 93 -17.33 13.83 -3.92
N ASP A 94 -17.94 14.42 -2.89
CA ASP A 94 -19.14 13.85 -2.28
C ASP A 94 -20.36 13.89 -3.23
N LYS A 95 -20.48 14.97 -4.01
CA LYS A 95 -21.65 15.21 -4.86
C LYS A 95 -21.48 14.70 -6.31
N ASN A 96 -20.25 14.51 -6.80
CA ASN A 96 -19.96 14.31 -8.22
C ASN A 96 -19.10 13.07 -8.48
N LYS A 97 -19.48 11.91 -7.92
CA LYS A 97 -18.67 10.68 -7.96
C LYS A 97 -18.30 10.25 -9.39
N ASP A 98 -19.25 10.26 -10.32
CA ASP A 98 -18.99 9.89 -11.71
C ASP A 98 -18.08 10.91 -12.42
N ALA A 99 -18.23 12.20 -12.13
CA ALA A 99 -17.34 13.22 -12.65
C ALA A 99 -15.91 13.03 -12.11
N VAL A 100 -15.73 12.63 -10.85
CA VAL A 100 -14.41 12.31 -10.28
C VAL A 100 -13.75 11.14 -11.03
N ILE A 101 -14.50 10.11 -11.42
CA ILE A 101 -13.99 9.01 -12.26
C ILE A 101 -13.45 9.55 -13.58
N CYS A 102 -14.21 10.44 -14.22
CA CYS A 102 -13.79 11.10 -15.46
C CYS A 102 -12.55 11.98 -15.26
N LEU A 103 -12.48 12.74 -14.15
CA LEU A 103 -11.31 13.56 -13.83
C LEU A 103 -10.04 12.73 -13.63
N ILE A 104 -10.14 11.56 -13.02
CA ILE A 104 -8.98 10.65 -12.85
C ILE A 104 -8.40 10.24 -14.20
N ARG A 105 -9.26 9.87 -15.16
CA ARG A 105 -8.83 9.44 -16.50
C ARG A 105 -8.35 10.60 -17.36
N ASN A 106 -9.18 11.66 -17.45
CA ASN A 106 -9.06 12.70 -18.48
C ASN A 106 -8.34 13.96 -17.97
N GLY A 107 -8.12 14.06 -16.65
CA GLY A 107 -7.64 15.28 -16.05
C GLY A 107 -8.71 16.38 -16.03
N LYS A 108 -8.31 17.61 -15.70
CA LYS A 108 -9.20 18.78 -15.64
C LYS A 108 -8.44 20.04 -16.03
N SER A 109 -9.00 20.81 -16.95
CA SER A 109 -8.58 22.17 -17.29
C SER A 109 -9.66 23.16 -16.91
N GLY A 110 -9.25 24.39 -16.64
CA GLY A 110 -10.16 25.47 -16.24
C GLY A 110 -10.58 25.40 -14.77
N PRO A 111 -11.41 26.37 -14.35
CA PRO A 111 -11.76 26.54 -12.95
C PRO A 111 -12.64 25.41 -12.43
N LEU A 112 -12.42 25.05 -11.16
CA LEU A 112 -13.22 24.12 -10.38
C LEU A 112 -13.47 24.74 -9.00
N ILE A 113 -14.71 24.69 -8.54
CA ILE A 113 -15.06 25.14 -7.19
C ILE A 113 -15.14 23.92 -6.27
N VAL A 114 -14.37 23.94 -5.20
CA VAL A 114 -14.40 22.94 -4.13
C VAL A 114 -14.51 23.63 -2.79
N ASN A 115 -15.50 23.28 -1.99
CA ASN A 115 -15.81 23.92 -0.71
C ASN A 115 -15.95 25.45 -0.80
N GLY A 116 -16.53 25.96 -1.89
CA GLY A 116 -16.66 27.39 -2.15
C GLY A 116 -15.37 28.12 -2.58
N ILE A 117 -14.26 27.40 -2.73
CA ILE A 117 -12.97 27.96 -3.15
C ILE A 117 -12.71 27.59 -4.61
N GLY A 118 -12.32 28.58 -5.41
CA GLY A 118 -11.95 28.38 -6.81
C GLY A 118 -10.51 27.86 -6.95
N PHE A 119 -10.34 26.76 -7.68
CA PHE A 119 -9.07 26.19 -8.10
C PHE A 119 -8.98 26.22 -9.61
N ASN A 120 -7.81 26.56 -10.16
CA ASN A 120 -7.60 26.65 -11.61
C ASN A 120 -6.27 26.01 -12.05
N LYS A 121 -5.64 25.22 -11.18
CA LYS A 121 -4.45 24.45 -11.55
C LYS A 121 -4.87 23.23 -12.36
N VAL A 122 -4.23 23.03 -13.51
CA VAL A 122 -4.51 21.86 -14.37
C VAL A 122 -4.22 20.57 -13.61
N MET A 123 -5.20 19.67 -13.57
CA MET A 123 -5.03 18.28 -13.19
C MET A 123 -4.66 17.49 -14.45
N GLN A 124 -3.48 16.88 -14.44
CA GLN A 124 -3.00 16.10 -15.59
C GLN A 124 -3.81 14.81 -15.74
N PRO A 125 -4.13 14.39 -16.96
CA PRO A 125 -4.75 13.10 -17.22
C PRO A 125 -3.80 11.96 -16.87
N ILE A 126 -4.36 10.80 -16.50
CA ILE A 126 -3.60 9.57 -16.25
C ILE A 126 -4.11 8.46 -17.18
N PRO A 127 -3.85 8.56 -18.50
CA PRO A 127 -4.41 7.64 -19.50
C PRO A 127 -3.92 6.20 -19.36
N ALA A 128 -2.80 5.99 -18.66
CA ALA A 128 -2.23 4.66 -18.41
C ALA A 128 -3.01 3.82 -17.40
N LEU A 129 -3.86 4.43 -16.56
CA LEU A 129 -4.69 3.68 -15.62
C LEU A 129 -5.73 2.85 -16.37
N THR A 130 -5.86 1.59 -16.00
CA THR A 130 -6.94 0.71 -16.44
C THR A 130 -8.25 1.03 -15.71
N ASP A 131 -9.38 0.55 -16.21
CA ASP A 131 -10.68 0.77 -15.58
C ASP A 131 -10.76 0.16 -14.17
N ILE A 132 -10.07 -0.97 -13.94
CA ILE A 132 -10.00 -1.58 -12.61
C ILE A 132 -9.18 -0.73 -11.65
N GLU A 133 -8.06 -0.17 -12.08
CA GLU A 133 -7.24 0.71 -11.24
C GLU A 133 -7.99 2.01 -10.88
N ILE A 134 -8.80 2.53 -11.80
CA ILE A 134 -9.69 3.68 -11.50
C ILE A 134 -10.77 3.28 -10.51
N ALA A 135 -11.35 2.07 -10.62
CA ALA A 135 -12.33 1.56 -9.68
C ALA A 135 -11.73 1.38 -8.27
N GLU A 136 -10.48 0.92 -8.19
CA GLU A 136 -9.73 0.79 -6.93
C GLU A 136 -9.44 2.16 -6.30
N ILE A 137 -8.96 3.14 -7.08
CA ILE A 137 -8.77 4.53 -6.61
C ILE A 137 -10.08 5.12 -6.13
N ALA A 138 -11.17 4.98 -6.88
CA ALA A 138 -12.48 5.49 -6.52
C ALA A 138 -13.01 4.80 -5.25
N THR A 139 -12.82 3.48 -5.11
CA THR A 139 -13.16 2.74 -3.89
C THR A 139 -12.39 3.30 -2.69
N TYR A 140 -11.10 3.57 -2.82
CA TYR A 140 -10.31 4.18 -1.76
C TYR A 140 -10.84 5.59 -1.40
N LEU A 141 -11.03 6.47 -2.37
CA LEU A 141 -11.51 7.85 -2.15
C LEU A 141 -12.88 7.89 -1.49
N TYR A 142 -13.78 6.97 -1.85
CA TYR A 142 -15.16 6.95 -1.37
C TYR A 142 -15.35 6.15 -0.08
N ASN A 143 -14.27 5.61 0.49
CA ASN A 143 -14.30 4.89 1.77
C ASN A 143 -13.20 5.35 2.75
N THR A 144 -12.56 6.48 2.47
CA THR A 144 -11.56 7.10 3.35
C THR A 144 -12.12 8.44 3.86
N TRP A 145 -11.53 8.96 4.92
CA TRP A 145 -11.87 10.28 5.48
C TRP A 145 -13.37 10.43 5.83
N ASN A 146 -13.90 9.48 6.60
CA ASN A 146 -15.31 9.38 7.04
C ASN A 146 -16.34 9.12 5.94
N ARG A 147 -15.93 8.60 4.80
CA ARG A 147 -16.82 8.08 3.76
C ARG A 147 -16.93 6.57 3.86
N HIS A 148 -18.12 6.02 3.53
CA HIS A 148 -18.43 4.58 3.65
C HIS A 148 -19.40 4.17 2.52
N GLU A 149 -18.99 4.38 1.26
CA GLU A 149 -19.84 4.19 0.08
C GLU A 149 -19.79 2.77 -0.50
N GLY A 150 -18.89 1.93 0.03
CA GLY A 150 -18.68 0.57 -0.48
C GLY A 150 -17.81 0.50 -1.73
N ILE A 151 -17.81 -0.65 -2.37
CA ILE A 151 -16.98 -0.92 -3.55
C ILE A 151 -17.50 -0.20 -4.78
N VAL A 152 -16.61 0.40 -5.55
CA VAL A 152 -16.89 0.89 -6.90
C VAL A 152 -16.58 -0.24 -7.89
N GLU A 153 -17.60 -0.74 -8.57
CA GLU A 153 -17.43 -1.84 -9.50
C GLU A 153 -16.79 -1.37 -10.83
N VAL A 154 -15.90 -2.20 -11.38
CA VAL A 154 -15.22 -1.87 -12.64
C VAL A 154 -16.19 -1.66 -13.80
N GLN A 155 -17.32 -2.37 -13.83
CA GLN A 155 -18.35 -2.21 -14.84
C GLN A 155 -19.01 -0.83 -14.78
N HIS A 156 -19.19 -0.27 -13.57
CA HIS A 156 -19.67 1.09 -13.39
C HIS A 156 -18.66 2.10 -13.96
N VAL A 157 -17.37 1.93 -13.62
CA VAL A 157 -16.29 2.79 -14.15
C VAL A 157 -16.26 2.75 -15.67
N SER A 158 -16.25 1.55 -16.28
CA SER A 158 -16.23 1.41 -17.74
C SER A 158 -17.41 2.12 -18.39
N LYS A 159 -18.61 2.01 -17.80
CA LYS A 159 -19.81 2.72 -18.28
C LYS A 159 -19.66 4.24 -18.16
N VAL A 160 -19.19 4.75 -17.02
CA VAL A 160 -18.99 6.19 -16.79
C VAL A 160 -17.99 6.76 -17.79
N LEU A 161 -16.87 6.07 -18.02
CA LEU A 161 -15.82 6.51 -18.93
C LEU A 161 -16.29 6.64 -20.38
N THR A 162 -17.33 5.91 -20.81
CA THR A 162 -17.93 6.09 -22.14
C THR A 162 -18.79 7.34 -22.27
N SER A 163 -19.13 7.99 -21.16
CA SER A 163 -20.05 9.14 -21.11
C SER A 163 -19.41 10.40 -20.50
N CYS A 164 -18.09 10.44 -20.34
CA CYS A 164 -17.40 11.56 -19.68
C CYS A 164 -17.63 12.92 -20.37
N ASP A 165 -17.79 12.95 -21.68
CA ASP A 165 -18.03 14.19 -22.43
C ASP A 165 -19.42 14.83 -22.12
N THR A 166 -20.35 14.04 -21.57
CA THR A 166 -21.70 14.48 -21.22
C THR A 166 -21.87 14.77 -19.74
N ILE A 167 -20.91 14.42 -18.93
CA ILE A 167 -20.93 14.63 -17.47
C ILE A 167 -20.35 16.02 -17.16
N PRO A 168 -21.08 16.90 -16.45
CA PRO A 168 -20.54 18.19 -16.01
C PRO A 168 -19.33 18.00 -15.09
N GLN A 169 -18.23 18.69 -15.38
CA GLN A 169 -16.98 18.59 -14.64
C GLN A 169 -16.59 19.95 -14.03
#